data_21b7bcb8a93784410a9821d8ce6e83b7
#
_entry.id   21b7bcb8a93784410a9821d8ce6e83b7
#
_cell.length_a   1.000
_cell.length_b   1.000
_cell.length_c   1.000
_cell.angle_alpha   90.00
_cell.angle_beta   90.00
_cell.angle_gamma   90.00
#
_symmetry.space_group_name_H-M   'P 1'
#
loop_
_entity.id
_entity.type
_entity.pdbx_description
1 polymer ?
#
loop_
_entity_poly.entity_id
_entity_poly.type
_entity_poly.pdbx_seq_one_letter_code
_entity_poly.pdbx_strand_id
1 'polypeptide(L)'
;MKPIGTMKDQLLLMSSASSSYREEYACHPCGSRRAKRKRRSGQESEHLSNRLKPAASFLYAILILSACACVSCAADSRARQHQQQQRQQYSRQNTRTNLRPGNHTRNAAVLVSSSRYWHNYRHVSNVLSLYNLLKTGGKFTDDNIILMIADDIPCDGRNPHKNGIFPEYARTGTGNSVYNADVEIDYRGTDVTVENFLRVLVGRHEEGETPSRMLDLTPDTNLVVFLTGHGGDSFFKFQDGEELMTQDIADAFQQMNRIGRYKEILFIADTCQAFTLNPADPKVLPDIGALPNVMTVASSLQGQNSYAHHSDPEIGQSVVDRYTYNFVENLKNLAMRQPDSQVDMSSALWRSMEQVSVKTAWVDALPRKKLGADVGWTDKGCSRPMRSIPLSDFLCDMEHRNFLAASASPNLGDDVILHSNCDNDSSEACVDSDVLQSVVSSMR
;
A
#
# COMPACT_ATOMS: atom_id res chain seq x y z
N MET A 1 38.58 -32.99 -32.03
CA MET A 1 39.28 -32.03 -31.15
C MET A 1 39.46 -30.74 -31.89
N LYS A 2 38.65 -29.71 -31.58
CA LYS A 2 38.84 -28.34 -32.05
C LYS A 2 39.31 -27.50 -30.86
N PRO A 3 40.24 -26.57 -31.03
CA PRO A 3 40.84 -25.83 -29.92
C PRO A 3 39.88 -24.79 -29.34
N ILE A 4 39.95 -24.63 -28.03
CA ILE A 4 39.22 -23.68 -27.19
C ILE A 4 39.75 -22.28 -27.49
N GLY A 5 38.86 -21.38 -27.92
CA GLY A 5 39.16 -19.95 -28.14
C GLY A 5 39.51 -19.25 -26.83
N THR A 6 40.45 -18.34 -26.90
CA THR A 6 41.04 -17.65 -25.75
C THR A 6 40.12 -16.59 -25.18
N MET A 7 40.30 -16.30 -23.89
CA MET A 7 39.56 -15.36 -23.06
C MET A 7 39.46 -13.90 -23.64
N LYS A 8 40.14 -13.58 -24.70
CA LYS A 8 40.09 -12.30 -25.41
C LYS A 8 38.90 -12.17 -26.37
N ASP A 9 38.34 -13.28 -26.84
CA ASP A 9 37.22 -13.27 -27.78
C ASP A 9 35.86 -13.08 -27.08
N GLN A 10 35.77 -13.31 -25.78
CA GLN A 10 34.56 -13.03 -24.97
C GLN A 10 34.45 -11.58 -24.51
N LEU A 11 35.55 -10.83 -24.48
CA LEU A 11 35.53 -9.40 -24.09
C LEU A 11 35.12 -8.47 -25.27
N LEU A 12 35.19 -8.91 -26.50
CA LEU A 12 34.80 -8.13 -27.68
C LEU A 12 33.28 -8.22 -27.98
N LEU A 13 32.58 -9.23 -27.47
CA LEU A 13 31.14 -9.37 -27.62
C LEU A 13 30.32 -8.62 -26.54
N MET A 14 30.96 -8.18 -25.44
CA MET A 14 30.32 -7.38 -24.40
C MET A 14 30.40 -5.86 -24.61
N SER A 15 31.22 -5.39 -25.57
CA SER A 15 31.37 -3.95 -25.86
C SER A 15 30.42 -3.40 -26.93
N SER A 16 29.63 -4.26 -27.59
CA SER A 16 28.70 -3.83 -28.65
C SER A 16 27.22 -3.75 -28.22
N ALA A 17 26.91 -4.07 -26.96
CA ALA A 17 25.53 -4.04 -26.43
C ALA A 17 25.20 -2.79 -25.58
N SER A 18 26.15 -1.83 -25.41
CA SER A 18 25.94 -0.65 -24.57
C SER A 18 25.69 0.66 -25.30
N SER A 19 25.35 0.60 -26.61
CA SER A 19 25.23 1.82 -27.44
C SER A 19 23.83 2.14 -27.97
N SER A 20 22.74 1.57 -27.40
CA SER A 20 21.37 1.84 -27.89
C SER A 20 20.37 2.37 -26.87
N TYR A 21 20.81 2.87 -25.71
CA TYR A 21 19.93 3.55 -24.74
C TYR A 21 20.46 4.94 -24.37
N ARG A 22 20.67 5.79 -25.39
CA ARG A 22 20.83 7.23 -25.22
C ARG A 22 20.15 7.92 -26.38
N GLU A 23 18.87 8.19 -26.23
CA GLU A 23 18.16 9.30 -26.89
C GLU A 23 16.70 9.25 -26.42
N GLU A 24 16.34 10.25 -25.65
CA GLU A 24 15.11 11.05 -25.68
C GLU A 24 14.78 11.61 -24.29
N TYR A 25 15.50 12.65 -23.89
CA TYR A 25 14.95 13.71 -23.04
C TYR A 25 15.73 14.99 -23.36
N ALA A 26 15.43 15.59 -24.51
CA ALA A 26 15.82 16.95 -24.80
C ALA A 26 14.69 17.90 -24.38
N CYS A 27 14.88 18.61 -23.27
CA CYS A 27 14.08 19.76 -22.92
C CYS A 27 14.39 20.91 -23.87
N HIS A 28 13.38 21.39 -24.60
CA HIS A 28 13.48 22.61 -25.38
C HIS A 28 13.53 23.84 -24.47
N PRO A 29 14.45 24.78 -24.69
CA PRO A 29 14.51 26.02 -23.92
C PRO A 29 13.43 26.99 -24.38
N CYS A 30 12.69 27.54 -23.44
CA CYS A 30 11.69 28.60 -23.64
C CYS A 30 12.39 29.89 -24.08
N GLY A 31 12.19 30.30 -25.34
CA GLY A 31 12.77 31.50 -25.91
C GLY A 31 12.10 32.78 -25.39
N SER A 32 12.90 33.61 -24.74
CA SER A 32 12.52 34.96 -24.35
C SER A 32 12.35 35.87 -25.57
N ARG A 33 11.15 36.31 -25.89
CA ARG A 33 10.92 37.37 -26.88
C ARG A 33 11.14 38.73 -26.22
N ARG A 34 12.28 39.33 -26.53
CA ARG A 34 12.58 40.76 -26.26
C ARG A 34 11.79 41.62 -27.22
N ALA A 35 10.82 42.40 -26.72
CA ALA A 35 10.12 43.43 -27.48
C ALA A 35 11.01 44.66 -27.67
N LYS A 36 11.31 45.00 -28.92
CA LYS A 36 12.01 46.23 -29.31
C LYS A 36 11.08 47.41 -29.21
N ARG A 37 11.41 48.35 -28.33
CA ARG A 37 10.77 49.69 -28.20
C ARG A 37 11.27 50.57 -29.32
N LYS A 38 10.39 50.94 -30.28
CA LYS A 38 10.63 52.00 -31.23
C LYS A 38 10.13 53.33 -30.65
N ARG A 39 11.04 54.29 -30.44
CA ARG A 39 10.72 55.70 -30.20
C ARG A 39 10.31 56.33 -31.53
N ARG A 40 9.22 57.10 -31.53
CA ARG A 40 9.00 58.20 -32.43
C ARG A 40 8.44 59.38 -31.69
N SER A 41 9.09 60.51 -31.89
CA SER A 41 8.88 61.85 -31.44
C SER A 41 7.81 62.57 -32.30
N GLY A 42 7.15 63.58 -31.75
CA GLY A 42 6.54 64.70 -32.51
C GLY A 42 5.17 65.07 -32.03
N GLN A 43 5.15 66.08 -31.28
CA GLN A 43 4.57 67.42 -31.43
C GLN A 43 3.06 67.56 -31.19
N GLU A 44 2.80 68.36 -30.15
CA GLU A 44 1.95 69.53 -29.93
C GLU A 44 0.68 69.70 -30.77
N SER A 45 -0.45 69.88 -30.07
CA SER A 45 -1.19 71.15 -29.94
C SER A 45 -2.50 70.96 -29.17
N GLU A 46 -2.64 71.80 -28.16
CA GLU A 46 -3.71 72.74 -27.84
C GLU A 46 -5.11 72.26 -27.45
N HIS A 47 -5.38 72.60 -26.22
CA HIS A 47 -6.52 73.38 -25.69
C HIS A 47 -7.92 72.80 -25.53
N LEU A 48 -8.34 72.97 -24.32
CA LEU A 48 -9.65 73.37 -23.76
C LEU A 48 -10.71 72.30 -23.55
N SER A 49 -11.07 72.37 -22.28
CA SER A 49 -12.40 72.16 -21.72
C SER A 49 -12.96 70.78 -21.61
N ASN A 50 -12.97 70.26 -20.40
CA ASN A 50 -14.20 70.21 -19.60
C ASN A 50 -13.94 69.51 -18.25
N ARG A 51 -14.01 70.31 -17.22
CA ARG A 51 -14.31 69.84 -15.88
C ARG A 51 -15.71 69.26 -15.90
N LEU A 52 -15.84 68.03 -15.43
CA LEU A 52 -17.01 67.37 -14.87
C LEU A 52 -17.04 65.91 -15.39
N LYS A 53 -16.50 65.01 -14.62
CA LYS A 53 -17.06 63.66 -14.28
C LYS A 53 -16.06 62.72 -13.64
N PRO A 54 -15.72 62.87 -12.35
CA PRO A 54 -15.08 61.75 -11.62
C PRO A 54 -16.09 60.80 -10.96
N ALA A 55 -17.37 61.18 -10.80
CA ALA A 55 -18.33 60.38 -10.05
C ALA A 55 -18.90 59.17 -10.81
N ALA A 56 -19.07 59.26 -12.12
CA ALA A 56 -19.64 58.14 -12.91
C ALA A 56 -18.65 56.98 -13.11
N SER A 57 -17.36 57.29 -13.24
CA SER A 57 -16.33 56.24 -13.40
C SER A 57 -16.08 55.44 -12.09
N PHE A 58 -16.23 56.08 -10.93
CA PHE A 58 -16.10 55.42 -9.64
C PHE A 58 -17.26 54.47 -9.34
N LEU A 59 -18.50 54.88 -9.67
CA LEU A 59 -19.68 54.03 -9.53
C LEU A 59 -19.64 52.82 -10.48
N TYR A 60 -19.12 53.00 -11.71
CA TYR A 60 -18.96 51.89 -12.66
C TYR A 60 -17.88 50.86 -12.23
N ALA A 61 -16.79 51.36 -11.65
CA ALA A 61 -15.75 50.48 -11.10
C ALA A 61 -16.25 49.66 -9.88
N ILE A 62 -17.06 50.28 -9.00
CA ILE A 62 -17.66 49.57 -7.86
C ILE A 62 -18.67 48.53 -8.32
N LEU A 63 -19.49 48.85 -9.35
CA LEU A 63 -20.43 47.87 -9.92
C LEU A 63 -19.74 46.71 -10.61
N ILE A 64 -18.63 46.93 -11.32
CA ILE A 64 -17.83 45.84 -11.92
C ILE A 64 -17.17 44.96 -10.82
N LEU A 65 -16.61 45.57 -9.78
CA LEU A 65 -16.00 44.83 -8.67
C LEU A 65 -17.04 44.04 -7.88
N SER A 66 -18.24 44.57 -7.66
CA SER A 66 -19.31 43.82 -6.99
C SER A 66 -19.88 42.71 -7.87
N ALA A 67 -19.98 42.90 -9.19
CA ALA A 67 -20.38 41.85 -10.13
C ALA A 67 -19.33 40.73 -10.22
N CYS A 68 -18.03 41.05 -10.24
CA CYS A 68 -16.95 40.08 -10.20
C CYS A 68 -16.93 39.28 -8.87
N ALA A 69 -17.18 39.97 -7.75
CA ALA A 69 -17.28 39.29 -6.45
C ALA A 69 -18.48 38.31 -6.38
N CYS A 70 -19.64 38.70 -6.93
CA CYS A 70 -20.83 37.85 -7.03
C CYS A 70 -20.59 36.64 -7.96
N VAL A 71 -19.89 36.81 -9.09
CA VAL A 71 -19.57 35.69 -10.01
C VAL A 71 -18.58 34.71 -9.36
N SER A 72 -17.57 35.22 -8.65
CA SER A 72 -16.61 34.39 -7.89
C SER A 72 -17.31 33.61 -6.78
N CYS A 73 -18.18 34.24 -5.98
CA CYS A 73 -18.94 33.54 -4.94
C CYS A 73 -19.92 32.51 -5.52
N ALA A 74 -20.54 32.80 -6.68
CA ALA A 74 -21.43 31.86 -7.35
C ALA A 74 -20.66 30.65 -7.96
N ALA A 75 -19.45 30.86 -8.46
CA ALA A 75 -18.58 29.80 -8.96
C ALA A 75 -18.11 28.90 -7.81
N ASP A 76 -17.74 29.48 -6.68
CA ASP A 76 -17.29 28.74 -5.47
C ASP A 76 -18.43 27.95 -4.84
N SER A 77 -19.65 28.50 -4.81
CA SER A 77 -20.84 27.79 -4.33
C SER A 77 -21.25 26.63 -5.24
N ARG A 78 -21.14 26.77 -6.56
CA ARG A 78 -21.37 25.66 -7.52
C ARG A 78 -20.31 24.56 -7.41
N ALA A 79 -19.03 24.93 -7.21
CA ALA A 79 -17.97 23.98 -6.99
C ALA A 79 -18.19 23.17 -5.69
N ARG A 80 -18.60 23.82 -4.60
CA ARG A 80 -18.96 23.18 -3.35
C ARG A 80 -20.19 22.27 -3.47
N GLN A 81 -21.22 22.69 -4.20
CA GLN A 81 -22.40 21.86 -4.46
C GLN A 81 -22.07 20.64 -5.31
N HIS A 82 -21.24 20.78 -6.34
CA HIS A 82 -20.79 19.68 -7.18
C HIS A 82 -19.95 18.68 -6.36
N GLN A 83 -19.06 19.17 -5.50
CA GLN A 83 -18.27 18.35 -4.59
C GLN A 83 -19.14 17.63 -3.55
N GLN A 84 -20.19 18.29 -3.07
CA GLN A 84 -21.16 17.69 -2.13
C GLN A 84 -22.05 16.65 -2.82
N GLN A 85 -22.44 16.85 -4.07
CA GLN A 85 -23.16 15.87 -4.88
C GLN A 85 -22.28 14.65 -5.20
N GLN A 86 -21.01 14.84 -5.55
CA GLN A 86 -20.06 13.75 -5.73
C GLN A 86 -19.85 12.96 -4.43
N ARG A 87 -19.75 13.63 -3.26
CA ARG A 87 -19.69 12.98 -1.95
C ARG A 87 -20.94 12.15 -1.65
N GLN A 88 -22.13 12.69 -1.97
CA GLN A 88 -23.40 11.97 -1.78
C GLN A 88 -23.57 10.80 -2.76
N GLN A 89 -23.13 10.92 -4.01
CA GLN A 89 -23.11 9.80 -4.96
C GLN A 89 -22.13 8.71 -4.54
N TYR A 90 -20.92 9.08 -4.08
CA TYR A 90 -19.94 8.13 -3.57
C TYR A 90 -20.43 7.43 -2.29
N SER A 91 -21.07 8.18 -1.38
CA SER A 91 -21.71 7.62 -0.19
C SER A 91 -22.86 6.67 -0.54
N ARG A 92 -23.73 7.03 -1.51
CA ARG A 92 -24.85 6.16 -1.95
C ARG A 92 -24.39 4.92 -2.71
N GLN A 93 -23.25 4.97 -3.41
CA GLN A 93 -22.66 3.79 -4.05
C GLN A 93 -22.02 2.85 -3.02
N ASN A 94 -21.41 3.39 -1.95
CA ASN A 94 -20.79 2.60 -0.88
C ASN A 94 -21.81 1.99 0.09
N THR A 95 -22.99 2.57 0.28
CA THR A 95 -24.02 2.02 1.19
C THR A 95 -24.76 0.80 0.66
N ARG A 96 -24.40 0.28 -0.53
CA ARG A 96 -24.99 -0.94 -1.11
C ARG A 96 -23.99 -2.06 -1.41
N THR A 97 -22.78 -2.02 -0.89
CA THR A 97 -21.94 -3.21 -0.89
C THR A 97 -22.49 -4.16 0.19
N ASN A 98 -23.14 -5.23 -0.24
CA ASN A 98 -23.51 -6.35 0.64
C ASN A 98 -22.22 -7.08 1.06
N LEU A 99 -21.39 -6.41 1.88
CA LEU A 99 -20.20 -7.02 2.46
C LEU A 99 -20.64 -8.16 3.39
N ARG A 100 -19.96 -9.30 3.25
CA ARG A 100 -20.21 -10.50 4.05
C ARG A 100 -18.91 -10.88 4.77
N PRO A 101 -18.73 -10.44 6.02
CA PRO A 101 -17.58 -10.85 6.82
C PRO A 101 -17.48 -12.37 6.89
N GLY A 102 -16.26 -12.88 6.88
CA GLY A 102 -15.98 -14.30 7.04
C GLY A 102 -16.14 -14.74 8.48
N ASN A 103 -16.23 -16.05 8.66
CA ASN A 103 -16.24 -16.70 9.96
C ASN A 103 -14.88 -17.33 10.32
N HIS A 104 -13.78 -16.79 9.77
CA HIS A 104 -12.42 -17.17 10.14
C HIS A 104 -12.06 -16.64 11.53
N THR A 105 -11.07 -17.24 12.16
CA THR A 105 -10.68 -16.92 13.53
C THR A 105 -9.34 -16.20 13.63
N ARG A 106 -8.53 -16.24 12.57
CA ARG A 106 -7.18 -15.67 12.54
C ARG A 106 -6.86 -15.06 11.19
N ASN A 107 -6.07 -14.00 11.21
CA ASN A 107 -5.44 -13.43 10.04
C ASN A 107 -3.91 -13.50 10.17
N ALA A 108 -3.22 -13.77 9.07
CA ALA A 108 -1.77 -13.81 9.01
C ALA A 108 -1.26 -13.17 7.72
N ALA A 109 0.02 -12.77 7.69
CA ALA A 109 0.64 -12.16 6.54
C ALA A 109 2.06 -12.67 6.30
N VAL A 110 2.42 -12.88 5.02
CA VAL A 110 3.79 -13.08 4.56
C VAL A 110 4.11 -11.93 3.60
N LEU A 111 5.05 -11.08 4.00
CA LEU A 111 5.41 -9.86 3.31
C LEU A 111 6.86 -9.94 2.81
N VAL A 112 7.09 -9.81 1.52
CA VAL A 112 8.40 -10.04 0.91
C VAL A 112 8.85 -8.84 0.08
N SER A 113 10.00 -8.25 0.44
CA SER A 113 10.82 -7.38 -0.41
C SER A 113 12.06 -8.16 -0.84
N SER A 114 12.03 -8.66 -2.08
CA SER A 114 13.03 -9.63 -2.56
C SER A 114 14.26 -9.01 -3.20
N SER A 115 14.28 -7.72 -3.47
CA SER A 115 15.34 -7.06 -4.24
C SER A 115 16.43 -6.50 -3.36
N ARG A 116 17.70 -6.63 -3.82
CA ARG A 116 18.89 -6.01 -3.22
C ARG A 116 19.22 -4.68 -3.89
N TYR A 117 20.19 -3.98 -3.31
CA TYR A 117 20.82 -2.75 -3.79
C TYR A 117 19.98 -1.49 -3.65
N TRP A 118 20.69 -0.37 -3.45
CA TRP A 118 20.16 0.96 -3.21
C TRP A 118 19.10 1.44 -4.22
N HIS A 119 19.29 1.13 -5.48
CA HIS A 119 18.34 1.53 -6.54
C HIS A 119 16.96 0.84 -6.43
N ASN A 120 16.84 -0.16 -5.55
CA ASN A 120 15.61 -0.87 -5.23
C ASN A 120 14.98 -0.39 -3.90
N TYR A 121 15.40 0.78 -3.39
CA TYR A 121 14.84 1.41 -2.19
C TYR A 121 13.32 1.28 -2.09
N ARG A 122 12.62 1.51 -3.21
CA ARG A 122 11.16 1.47 -3.30
C ARG A 122 10.53 0.15 -2.86
N HIS A 123 11.18 -0.99 -3.09
CA HIS A 123 10.63 -2.29 -2.71
C HIS A 123 10.62 -2.48 -1.18
N VAL A 124 11.66 -2.03 -0.48
CA VAL A 124 11.67 -1.99 0.99
C VAL A 124 10.60 -1.03 1.51
N SER A 125 10.45 0.12 0.87
CA SER A 125 9.40 1.09 1.19
C SER A 125 7.98 0.53 0.98
N ASN A 126 7.75 -0.23 -0.11
CA ASN A 126 6.47 -0.87 -0.39
C ASN A 126 6.09 -1.86 0.72
N VAL A 127 6.99 -2.79 1.04
CA VAL A 127 6.71 -3.84 2.03
C VAL A 127 6.49 -3.25 3.41
N LEU A 128 7.31 -2.26 3.82
CA LEU A 128 7.16 -1.59 5.11
C LEU A 128 5.90 -0.72 5.19
N SER A 129 5.45 -0.14 4.07
CA SER A 129 4.18 0.60 4.03
C SER A 129 2.99 -0.33 4.33
N LEU A 130 3.00 -1.55 3.79
CA LEU A 130 1.95 -2.53 4.09
C LEU A 130 2.10 -3.10 5.51
N TYR A 131 3.33 -3.40 5.96
CA TYR A 131 3.60 -3.82 7.34
C TYR A 131 3.05 -2.81 8.34
N ASN A 132 3.37 -1.51 8.18
CA ASN A 132 2.84 -0.47 9.04
C ASN A 132 1.31 -0.35 9.00
N LEU A 133 0.69 -0.56 7.84
CA LEU A 133 -0.76 -0.60 7.72
C LEU A 133 -1.35 -1.73 8.54
N LEU A 134 -0.76 -2.93 8.50
CA LEU A 134 -1.18 -4.08 9.30
C LEU A 134 -1.00 -3.83 10.80
N LYS A 135 0.16 -3.31 11.21
CA LYS A 135 0.44 -3.01 12.63
C LYS A 135 -0.42 -1.88 13.17
N THR A 136 -0.50 -0.75 12.45
CA THR A 136 -1.19 0.45 12.95
C THR A 136 -2.70 0.36 12.75
N GLY A 137 -3.14 0.12 11.52
CA GLY A 137 -4.55 0.09 11.14
C GLY A 137 -5.20 -1.26 11.42
N GLY A 138 -4.49 -2.35 11.15
CA GLY A 138 -4.99 -3.72 11.28
C GLY A 138 -4.81 -4.33 12.66
N LYS A 139 -3.97 -3.76 13.52
CA LYS A 139 -3.66 -4.26 14.88
C LYS A 139 -3.02 -5.65 14.92
N PHE A 140 -2.33 -6.06 13.86
CA PHE A 140 -1.58 -7.31 13.84
C PHE A 140 -0.46 -7.30 14.90
N THR A 141 -0.26 -8.45 15.54
CA THR A 141 0.95 -8.74 16.31
C THR A 141 2.06 -9.26 15.37
N ASP A 142 3.31 -9.23 15.80
CA ASP A 142 4.43 -9.75 15.00
C ASP A 142 4.31 -11.26 14.80
N ASP A 143 3.78 -12.00 15.76
CA ASP A 143 3.52 -13.45 15.63
C ASP A 143 2.60 -13.83 14.45
N ASN A 144 1.87 -12.88 13.90
CA ASN A 144 0.98 -13.08 12.76
C ASN A 144 1.55 -12.54 11.45
N ILE A 145 2.78 -12.01 11.45
CA ILE A 145 3.45 -11.48 10.26
C ILE A 145 4.81 -12.14 10.10
N ILE A 146 5.10 -12.64 8.90
CA ILE A 146 6.48 -12.93 8.48
C ILE A 146 6.91 -11.81 7.53
N LEU A 147 7.96 -11.08 7.92
CA LEU A 147 8.54 -10.00 7.13
C LEU A 147 9.92 -10.41 6.61
N MET A 148 10.05 -10.46 5.27
CA MET A 148 11.28 -10.81 4.56
C MET A 148 11.82 -9.59 3.82
N ILE A 149 13.05 -9.13 4.13
CA ILE A 149 13.70 -7.98 3.48
C ILE A 149 15.12 -8.35 3.04
N ALA A 150 15.34 -8.35 1.72
CA ALA A 150 16.59 -8.82 1.12
C ALA A 150 17.78 -7.86 1.28
N ASP A 151 17.55 -6.57 1.58
CA ASP A 151 18.65 -5.60 1.74
C ASP A 151 18.38 -4.62 2.90
N ASP A 152 19.42 -4.27 3.63
CA ASP A 152 19.35 -3.35 4.77
C ASP A 152 19.44 -1.88 4.31
N ILE A 153 18.47 -1.47 3.52
CA ILE A 153 18.35 -0.10 3.01
C ILE A 153 18.33 0.96 4.11
N PRO A 154 17.69 0.76 5.28
CA PRO A 154 17.73 1.74 6.39
C PRO A 154 19.14 2.05 6.87
N CYS A 155 20.04 1.07 6.87
CA CYS A 155 21.43 1.21 7.32
C CYS A 155 22.44 1.45 6.18
N ASP A 156 21.98 1.51 4.91
CA ASP A 156 22.85 1.74 3.76
C ASP A 156 23.62 3.07 3.91
N GLY A 157 24.92 3.05 3.61
CA GLY A 157 25.78 4.23 3.72
C GLY A 157 25.38 5.40 2.82
N ARG A 158 24.56 5.16 1.80
CA ARG A 158 24.00 6.17 0.89
C ARG A 158 22.70 6.78 1.41
N ASN A 159 22.09 6.19 2.45
CA ASN A 159 20.85 6.70 3.01
C ASN A 159 21.11 7.99 3.79
N PRO A 160 20.63 9.16 3.32
CA PRO A 160 20.80 10.42 4.05
C PRO A 160 20.01 10.45 5.36
N HIS A 161 18.97 9.64 5.45
CA HIS A 161 18.09 9.50 6.62
C HIS A 161 18.35 8.16 7.31
N LYS A 162 19.47 8.05 8.02
CA LYS A 162 19.86 6.82 8.73
C LYS A 162 18.71 6.26 9.57
N ASN A 163 18.50 4.97 9.46
CA ASN A 163 17.41 4.24 10.13
C ASN A 163 16.01 4.75 9.75
N GLY A 164 15.85 5.35 8.58
CA GLY A 164 14.57 5.82 8.07
C GLY A 164 14.30 5.32 6.67
N ILE A 165 13.02 5.01 6.39
CA ILE A 165 12.49 4.70 5.06
C ILE A 165 11.24 5.54 4.84
N PHE A 166 11.21 6.28 3.75
CA PHE A 166 10.15 7.24 3.46
C PHE A 166 9.50 6.91 2.11
N PRO A 167 8.21 6.53 2.07
CA PRO A 167 7.48 6.29 0.82
C PRO A 167 7.09 7.60 0.09
N GLU A 168 7.28 8.74 0.74
CA GLU A 168 7.05 10.09 0.23
C GLU A 168 8.30 10.94 0.44
N TYR A 169 8.30 12.16 -0.12
CA TYR A 169 9.45 13.07 0.03
C TYR A 169 9.80 13.32 1.49
N ALA A 170 10.96 12.83 1.92
CA ALA A 170 11.48 13.02 3.27
C ALA A 170 11.74 14.51 3.60
N ARG A 171 12.11 15.30 2.59
CA ARG A 171 12.47 16.72 2.71
C ARG A 171 11.32 17.63 3.15
N THR A 172 10.07 17.25 2.89
CA THR A 172 8.92 18.11 3.25
C THR A 172 8.57 18.07 4.73
N GLY A 173 9.23 17.22 5.53
CA GLY A 173 8.91 17.02 6.95
C GLY A 173 7.52 16.46 7.21
N THR A 174 6.78 16.14 6.14
CA THR A 174 5.41 15.61 6.21
C THR A 174 5.35 14.09 6.09
N GLY A 175 6.43 13.46 5.60
CA GLY A 175 6.56 12.01 5.49
C GLY A 175 7.06 11.41 6.81
N ASN A 176 6.26 10.53 7.41
CA ASN A 176 6.72 9.71 8.52
C ASN A 176 7.52 8.52 7.96
N SER A 177 8.65 8.19 8.63
CA SER A 177 9.36 6.96 8.32
C SER A 177 8.47 5.76 8.56
N VAL A 178 8.46 4.84 7.58
CA VAL A 178 7.80 3.53 7.71
C VAL A 178 8.72 2.48 8.35
N TYR A 179 9.97 2.85 8.66
CA TYR A 179 10.91 2.03 9.43
C TYR A 179 11.22 2.71 10.77
N ASN A 180 11.10 1.97 11.85
CA ASN A 180 11.38 2.38 13.21
C ASN A 180 11.92 1.19 14.01
N ALA A 181 12.18 1.39 15.31
CA ALA A 181 12.73 0.36 16.19
C ALA A 181 11.77 -0.82 16.46
N ASP A 182 10.47 -0.64 16.19
CA ASP A 182 9.44 -1.65 16.46
C ASP A 182 9.22 -2.58 15.24
N VAL A 183 9.94 -2.37 14.13
CA VAL A 183 9.85 -3.24 12.94
C VAL A 183 10.63 -4.53 13.19
N GLU A 184 9.92 -5.63 13.30
CA GLU A 184 10.50 -6.97 13.36
C GLU A 184 10.68 -7.54 11.96
N ILE A 185 11.91 -7.91 11.59
CA ILE A 185 12.22 -8.53 10.30
C ILE A 185 12.72 -9.94 10.58
N ASP A 186 11.97 -10.95 10.12
CA ASP A 186 12.22 -12.37 10.40
C ASP A 186 13.31 -12.95 9.51
N TYR A 187 13.31 -12.57 8.24
CA TYR A 187 14.32 -13.00 7.26
C TYR A 187 15.01 -11.79 6.66
N ARG A 188 16.35 -11.76 6.79
CA ARG A 188 17.17 -10.61 6.36
C ARG A 188 18.24 -11.03 5.36
N GLY A 189 18.53 -10.17 4.41
CA GLY A 189 19.66 -10.32 3.51
C GLY A 189 19.65 -11.66 2.79
N THR A 190 20.67 -12.47 2.98
CA THR A 190 20.83 -13.78 2.33
C THR A 190 19.79 -14.83 2.71
N ASP A 191 19.07 -14.65 3.81
CA ASP A 191 18.01 -15.57 4.22
C ASP A 191 16.71 -15.37 3.43
N VAL A 192 16.60 -14.29 2.65
CA VAL A 192 15.46 -14.04 1.78
C VAL A 192 15.65 -14.82 0.48
N THR A 193 15.28 -16.10 0.50
CA THR A 193 15.41 -17.04 -0.62
C THR A 193 14.05 -17.60 -1.03
N VAL A 194 13.97 -18.14 -2.24
CA VAL A 194 12.79 -18.88 -2.71
C VAL A 194 12.50 -20.05 -1.79
N GLU A 195 13.54 -20.77 -1.36
CA GLU A 195 13.40 -21.92 -0.46
C GLU A 195 12.76 -21.52 0.87
N ASN A 196 13.29 -20.50 1.56
CA ASN A 196 12.75 -20.05 2.84
C ASN A 196 11.32 -19.51 2.72
N PHE A 197 11.02 -18.78 1.64
CA PHE A 197 9.66 -18.34 1.35
C PHE A 197 8.68 -19.53 1.23
N LEU A 198 9.03 -20.53 0.44
CA LEU A 198 8.20 -21.73 0.27
C LEU A 198 8.08 -22.54 1.57
N ARG A 199 9.17 -22.67 2.36
CA ARG A 199 9.17 -23.34 3.67
C ARG A 199 8.19 -22.67 4.64
N VAL A 200 8.16 -21.34 4.71
CA VAL A 200 7.21 -20.60 5.55
C VAL A 200 5.76 -20.91 5.14
N LEU A 201 5.46 -20.87 3.85
CA LEU A 201 4.11 -21.16 3.35
C LEU A 201 3.64 -22.56 3.71
N VAL A 202 4.47 -23.56 3.44
CA VAL A 202 4.10 -24.98 3.64
C VAL A 202 4.35 -25.49 5.06
N GLY A 203 4.96 -24.67 5.94
CA GLY A 203 5.27 -25.04 7.33
C GLY A 203 6.35 -26.11 7.45
N ARG A 204 7.31 -26.15 6.54
CA ARG A 204 8.46 -27.07 6.57
C ARG A 204 9.70 -26.33 7.04
N HIS A 205 9.88 -26.26 8.33
CA HIS A 205 11.04 -25.62 8.94
C HIS A 205 12.12 -26.66 9.28
N GLU A 206 13.35 -26.19 9.42
CA GLU A 206 14.46 -27.03 9.93
C GLU A 206 14.27 -27.28 11.42
N GLU A 207 14.87 -28.38 11.92
CA GLU A 207 14.86 -28.66 13.34
C GLU A 207 15.63 -27.57 14.10
N GLY A 208 14.98 -26.94 15.08
CA GLY A 208 15.55 -25.83 15.86
C GLY A 208 15.36 -24.46 15.28
N GLU A 209 14.54 -24.29 14.21
CA GLU A 209 14.16 -22.96 13.71
C GLU A 209 13.46 -22.15 14.81
N THR A 210 13.72 -20.84 14.84
CA THR A 210 13.14 -19.94 15.85
C THR A 210 11.64 -19.75 15.63
N PRO A 211 10.81 -19.72 16.70
CA PRO A 211 9.37 -19.53 16.57
C PRO A 211 8.97 -18.29 15.79
N SER A 212 9.70 -17.16 15.91
CA SER A 212 9.42 -15.94 15.18
C SER A 212 9.57 -16.07 13.65
N ARG A 213 10.32 -17.07 13.17
CA ARG A 213 10.47 -17.37 11.74
C ARG A 213 9.44 -18.38 11.22
N MET A 214 8.53 -18.82 12.06
CA MET A 214 7.49 -19.80 11.75
C MET A 214 6.12 -19.13 11.84
N LEU A 215 5.24 -19.46 10.92
CA LEU A 215 3.87 -18.94 10.90
C LEU A 215 2.88 -20.07 11.19
N ASP A 216 2.15 -19.95 12.30
CA ASP A 216 1.11 -20.91 12.65
C ASP A 216 -0.15 -20.66 11.81
N LEU A 217 -0.34 -21.49 10.79
CA LEU A 217 -1.45 -21.42 9.85
C LEU A 217 -2.39 -22.61 10.04
N THR A 218 -3.69 -22.32 10.15
CA THR A 218 -4.75 -23.31 10.39
C THR A 218 -5.82 -23.25 9.27
N PRO A 219 -6.73 -24.23 9.21
CA PRO A 219 -7.85 -24.19 8.25
C PRO A 219 -8.79 -22.98 8.43
N ASP A 220 -8.71 -22.27 9.55
CA ASP A 220 -9.50 -21.07 9.85
C ASP A 220 -8.71 -19.76 9.72
N THR A 221 -7.51 -19.80 9.15
CA THR A 221 -6.67 -18.63 8.93
C THR A 221 -6.89 -18.04 7.55
N ASN A 222 -7.16 -16.74 7.46
CA ASN A 222 -7.03 -15.98 6.23
C ASN A 222 -5.60 -15.46 6.11
N LEU A 223 -4.99 -15.67 4.96
CA LEU A 223 -3.58 -15.34 4.72
C LEU A 223 -3.43 -14.27 3.63
N VAL A 224 -2.68 -13.22 3.93
CA VAL A 224 -2.14 -12.27 2.95
C VAL A 224 -0.73 -12.70 2.55
N VAL A 225 -0.48 -12.83 1.25
CA VAL A 225 0.87 -12.99 0.69
C VAL A 225 1.16 -11.82 -0.22
N PHE A 226 2.12 -10.98 0.14
CA PHE A 226 2.52 -9.81 -0.63
C PHE A 226 3.95 -9.92 -1.11
N LEU A 227 4.15 -9.87 -2.42
CA LEU A 227 5.45 -9.90 -3.07
C LEU A 227 5.72 -8.54 -3.75
N THR A 228 6.85 -7.91 -3.44
CA THR A 228 7.32 -6.71 -4.13
C THR A 228 8.80 -6.85 -4.51
N GLY A 229 9.11 -6.58 -5.78
CA GLY A 229 10.45 -6.81 -6.34
C GLY A 229 10.45 -6.76 -7.86
N HIS A 230 11.50 -7.33 -8.46
CA HIS A 230 11.57 -7.54 -9.90
C HIS A 230 10.88 -8.83 -10.32
N GLY A 231 10.31 -8.84 -11.52
CA GLY A 231 9.68 -10.01 -12.10
C GLY A 231 9.53 -9.89 -13.60
N GLY A 232 9.06 -10.96 -14.22
CA GLY A 232 8.80 -11.05 -15.63
C GLY A 232 7.64 -12.00 -15.92
N ASP A 233 7.60 -12.53 -17.13
CA ASP A 233 6.55 -13.46 -17.53
C ASP A 233 6.69 -14.78 -16.77
N SER A 234 5.74 -15.04 -15.88
CA SER A 234 5.65 -16.28 -15.09
C SER A 234 6.76 -16.50 -14.06
N PHE A 235 7.51 -15.46 -13.67
CA PHE A 235 8.51 -15.54 -12.61
C PHE A 235 8.62 -14.25 -11.79
N PHE A 236 9.06 -14.42 -10.54
CA PHE A 236 9.42 -13.35 -9.61
C PHE A 236 10.84 -13.57 -9.08
N LYS A 237 11.68 -12.51 -9.06
CA LYS A 237 13.10 -12.63 -8.70
C LYS A 237 13.33 -12.48 -7.21
N PHE A 238 14.17 -13.35 -6.66
CA PHE A 238 14.76 -13.21 -5.34
C PHE A 238 16.24 -12.83 -5.47
N GLN A 239 16.61 -11.68 -4.92
CA GLN A 239 17.98 -11.13 -4.86
C GLN A 239 18.72 -11.09 -6.22
N ASP A 240 17.96 -11.02 -7.34
CA ASP A 240 18.47 -11.10 -8.71
C ASP A 240 19.20 -12.41 -9.09
N GLY A 241 19.24 -13.40 -8.18
CA GLY A 241 19.92 -14.67 -8.35
C GLY A 241 19.01 -15.88 -8.50
N GLU A 242 17.83 -15.86 -7.86
CA GLU A 242 16.85 -16.94 -7.88
C GLU A 242 15.55 -16.47 -8.55
N GLU A 243 14.81 -17.39 -9.12
CA GLU A 243 13.50 -17.14 -9.73
C GLU A 243 12.44 -18.04 -9.09
N LEU A 244 11.43 -17.42 -8.50
CA LEU A 244 10.21 -18.09 -8.04
C LEU A 244 9.26 -18.17 -9.23
N MET A 245 9.04 -19.37 -9.73
CA MET A 245 8.13 -19.59 -10.85
C MET A 245 6.66 -19.61 -10.38
N THR A 246 5.76 -19.26 -11.26
CA THR A 246 4.32 -19.37 -10.99
C THR A 246 3.92 -20.80 -10.59
N GLN A 247 4.58 -21.82 -11.15
CA GLN A 247 4.37 -23.21 -10.78
C GLN A 247 4.73 -23.48 -9.31
N ASP A 248 5.85 -22.94 -8.82
CA ASP A 248 6.28 -23.13 -7.42
C ASP A 248 5.24 -22.57 -6.44
N ILE A 249 4.68 -21.38 -6.77
CA ILE A 249 3.60 -20.76 -5.97
C ILE A 249 2.36 -21.65 -5.99
N ALA A 250 1.98 -22.16 -7.15
CA ALA A 250 0.81 -23.01 -7.33
C ALA A 250 0.95 -24.32 -6.56
N ASP A 251 2.11 -24.95 -6.62
CA ASP A 251 2.41 -26.20 -5.91
C ASP A 251 2.42 -25.99 -4.39
N ALA A 252 2.99 -24.87 -3.92
CA ALA A 252 2.97 -24.52 -2.50
C ALA A 252 1.52 -24.30 -2.00
N PHE A 253 0.71 -23.52 -2.70
CA PHE A 253 -0.70 -23.28 -2.31
C PHE A 253 -1.54 -24.56 -2.39
N GLN A 254 -1.28 -25.44 -3.37
CA GLN A 254 -1.93 -26.73 -3.45
C GLN A 254 -1.55 -27.61 -2.24
N GLN A 255 -0.27 -27.60 -1.85
CA GLN A 255 0.18 -28.33 -0.66
C GLN A 255 -0.45 -27.77 0.61
N MET A 256 -0.47 -26.43 0.78
CA MET A 256 -1.14 -25.77 1.90
C MET A 256 -2.62 -26.16 1.99
N ASN A 257 -3.33 -26.21 0.85
CA ASN A 257 -4.73 -26.63 0.79
C ASN A 257 -4.90 -28.08 1.28
N ARG A 258 -4.04 -29.00 0.82
CA ARG A 258 -4.11 -30.43 1.20
C ARG A 258 -3.91 -30.67 2.69
N ILE A 259 -3.05 -29.87 3.33
CA ILE A 259 -2.73 -30.01 4.76
C ILE A 259 -3.52 -29.04 5.65
N GLY A 260 -4.43 -28.26 5.08
CA GLY A 260 -5.33 -27.37 5.82
C GLY A 260 -4.62 -26.20 6.47
N ARG A 261 -3.78 -25.44 5.73
CA ARG A 261 -3.05 -24.28 6.24
C ARG A 261 -3.67 -22.93 5.93
N TYR A 262 -4.83 -22.89 5.33
CA TYR A 262 -5.56 -21.64 5.12
C TYR A 262 -7.06 -21.87 4.91
N LYS A 263 -7.84 -20.82 5.15
CA LYS A 263 -9.23 -20.72 4.77
C LYS A 263 -9.40 -19.99 3.45
N GLU A 264 -8.79 -18.82 3.35
CA GLU A 264 -8.71 -17.99 2.15
C GLU A 264 -7.32 -17.38 2.03
N ILE A 265 -6.79 -17.26 0.81
CA ILE A 265 -5.54 -16.56 0.52
C ILE A 265 -5.84 -15.32 -0.33
N LEU A 266 -5.29 -14.17 0.05
CA LEU A 266 -5.17 -12.98 -0.78
C LEU A 266 -3.72 -12.85 -1.22
N PHE A 267 -3.42 -13.31 -2.44
CA PHE A 267 -2.11 -13.20 -3.07
C PHE A 267 -2.00 -11.89 -3.85
N ILE A 268 -1.02 -11.07 -3.50
CA ILE A 268 -0.79 -9.74 -4.07
C ILE A 268 0.63 -9.67 -4.61
N ALA A 269 0.78 -9.31 -5.88
CA ALA A 269 2.07 -9.12 -6.52
C ALA A 269 2.21 -7.68 -7.05
N ASP A 270 3.24 -6.95 -6.57
CA ASP A 270 3.63 -5.63 -7.09
C ASP A 270 4.98 -5.73 -7.79
N THR A 271 4.92 -6.07 -9.06
CA THR A 271 6.08 -6.31 -9.93
C THR A 271 5.69 -6.13 -11.41
N CYS A 272 6.68 -6.17 -12.33
CA CYS A 272 6.40 -6.20 -13.76
C CYS A 272 5.73 -7.51 -14.15
N GLN A 273 4.75 -7.46 -15.07
CA GLN A 273 3.98 -8.61 -15.57
C GLN A 273 3.33 -9.44 -14.45
N ALA A 274 3.00 -8.80 -13.34
CA ALA A 274 2.63 -9.42 -12.07
C ALA A 274 1.48 -10.43 -12.16
N PHE A 275 0.52 -10.23 -13.06
CA PHE A 275 -0.62 -11.15 -13.21
C PHE A 275 -0.25 -12.50 -13.84
N THR A 276 0.94 -12.61 -14.44
CA THR A 276 1.46 -13.90 -14.90
C THR A 276 1.85 -14.83 -13.74
N LEU A 277 2.00 -14.28 -12.52
CA LEU A 277 2.21 -15.03 -11.29
C LEU A 277 0.93 -15.63 -10.69
N ASN A 278 -0.22 -15.51 -11.36
CA ASN A 278 -1.46 -16.06 -10.86
C ASN A 278 -1.40 -17.58 -10.73
N PRO A 279 -1.38 -18.15 -9.51
CA PRO A 279 -1.23 -19.59 -9.30
C PRO A 279 -2.50 -20.38 -9.65
N ALA A 280 -3.62 -19.68 -9.79
CA ALA A 280 -4.91 -20.27 -10.17
C ALA A 280 -5.17 -20.20 -11.70
N ASP A 281 -4.17 -19.89 -12.53
CA ASP A 281 -4.30 -19.94 -13.98
C ASP A 281 -4.46 -21.40 -14.42
N PRO A 282 -5.50 -21.76 -15.22
CA PRO A 282 -5.66 -23.11 -15.75
C PRO A 282 -4.47 -23.63 -16.57
N LYS A 283 -3.62 -22.73 -17.08
CA LYS A 283 -2.40 -23.12 -17.77
C LYS A 283 -1.32 -23.67 -16.82
N VAL A 284 -1.34 -23.22 -15.57
CA VAL A 284 -0.40 -23.62 -14.52
C VAL A 284 -0.84 -24.93 -13.86
N LEU A 285 -2.13 -25.06 -13.63
CA LEU A 285 -2.74 -26.24 -12.99
C LEU A 285 -3.85 -26.83 -13.84
N PRO A 286 -3.54 -27.43 -15.02
CA PRO A 286 -4.54 -27.90 -15.96
C PRO A 286 -5.46 -28.99 -15.40
N ASP A 287 -4.94 -29.85 -14.51
CA ASP A 287 -5.66 -30.99 -13.94
C ASP A 287 -6.60 -30.62 -12.78
N ILE A 288 -6.40 -29.46 -12.14
CA ILE A 288 -7.12 -29.05 -10.92
C ILE A 288 -8.11 -27.93 -11.21
N GLY A 289 -7.90 -27.18 -12.30
CA GLY A 289 -8.73 -26.08 -12.74
C GLY A 289 -8.49 -24.78 -11.97
N ALA A 290 -8.82 -24.68 -10.69
CA ALA A 290 -8.58 -23.52 -9.86
C ALA A 290 -8.24 -23.93 -8.42
N LEU A 291 -7.31 -23.24 -7.80
CA LEU A 291 -7.04 -23.40 -6.38
C LEU A 291 -8.24 -22.90 -5.56
N PRO A 292 -8.75 -23.68 -4.61
CA PRO A 292 -9.90 -23.26 -3.82
C PRO A 292 -9.54 -22.07 -2.92
N ASN A 293 -10.38 -21.05 -2.91
CA ASN A 293 -10.29 -19.88 -2.04
C ASN A 293 -8.96 -19.10 -2.14
N VAL A 294 -8.32 -19.08 -3.31
CA VAL A 294 -7.14 -18.24 -3.60
C VAL A 294 -7.56 -17.09 -4.49
N MET A 295 -7.45 -15.88 -3.98
CA MET A 295 -7.66 -14.63 -4.70
C MET A 295 -6.31 -14.07 -5.13
N THR A 296 -6.18 -13.67 -6.38
CA THR A 296 -4.97 -13.02 -6.90
C THR A 296 -5.27 -11.57 -7.28
N VAL A 297 -4.38 -10.67 -6.89
CA VAL A 297 -4.35 -9.28 -7.33
C VAL A 297 -2.93 -8.90 -7.72
N ALA A 298 -2.78 -8.20 -8.84
CA ALA A 298 -1.48 -7.94 -9.44
C ALA A 298 -1.41 -6.52 -10.02
N SER A 299 -0.31 -5.83 -9.80
CA SER A 299 -0.11 -4.43 -10.20
C SER A 299 -0.09 -4.19 -11.71
N SER A 300 0.11 -5.25 -12.52
CA SER A 300 0.26 -5.16 -13.97
C SER A 300 -0.16 -6.46 -14.67
N LEU A 301 -0.63 -6.35 -15.91
CA LEU A 301 -0.93 -7.51 -16.77
C LEU A 301 0.34 -8.00 -17.49
N GLN A 302 0.24 -9.15 -18.18
CA GLN A 302 1.29 -9.66 -19.06
C GLN A 302 1.70 -8.60 -20.09
N GLY A 303 3.01 -8.43 -20.29
CA GLY A 303 3.59 -7.42 -21.18
C GLY A 303 3.54 -5.98 -20.62
N GLN A 304 3.09 -5.77 -19.39
CA GLN A 304 3.06 -4.46 -18.74
C GLN A 304 4.07 -4.38 -17.58
N ASN A 305 4.56 -3.17 -17.32
CA ASN A 305 5.47 -2.89 -16.22
C ASN A 305 4.72 -2.33 -15.01
N SER A 306 5.18 -2.63 -13.80
CA SER A 306 4.92 -1.82 -12.61
C SER A 306 5.84 -0.61 -12.59
N TYR A 307 5.32 0.56 -12.22
CA TYR A 307 6.05 1.82 -12.32
C TYR A 307 6.38 2.40 -10.96
N ALA A 308 7.63 2.82 -10.81
CA ALA A 308 8.11 3.55 -9.67
C ALA A 308 7.45 4.95 -9.56
N HIS A 309 7.41 5.50 -8.35
CA HIS A 309 6.80 6.79 -8.00
C HIS A 309 7.68 7.56 -7.03
N HIS A 310 7.44 8.88 -6.95
CA HIS A 310 8.14 9.80 -6.04
C HIS A 310 9.66 9.70 -6.13
N SER A 311 10.25 10.20 -7.24
CA SER A 311 11.71 10.36 -7.32
C SER A 311 12.16 11.43 -6.33
N ASP A 312 12.84 11.02 -5.27
CA ASP A 312 13.36 11.90 -4.22
C ASP A 312 14.79 12.35 -4.59
N PRO A 313 15.06 13.67 -4.75
CA PRO A 313 16.37 14.16 -5.14
C PRO A 313 17.44 14.01 -4.04
N GLU A 314 17.07 13.91 -2.77
CA GLU A 314 17.99 13.73 -1.65
C GLU A 314 18.40 12.25 -1.53
N ILE A 315 17.44 11.34 -1.67
CA ILE A 315 17.68 9.89 -1.73
C ILE A 315 18.32 9.49 -3.06
N GLY A 316 18.06 10.25 -4.14
CA GLY A 316 18.56 9.98 -5.49
C GLY A 316 17.88 8.79 -6.17
N GLN A 317 16.75 8.31 -5.65
CA GLN A 317 15.99 7.16 -6.16
C GLN A 317 14.49 7.42 -6.11
N SER A 318 13.73 6.59 -6.82
CA SER A 318 12.29 6.50 -6.60
C SER A 318 12.02 5.72 -5.32
N VAL A 319 11.14 6.24 -4.45
CA VAL A 319 11.01 5.79 -3.07
C VAL A 319 9.84 4.82 -2.84
N VAL A 320 8.96 4.62 -3.82
CA VAL A 320 7.79 3.73 -3.72
C VAL A 320 7.33 3.32 -5.12
N ASP A 321 6.56 2.26 -5.28
CA ASP A 321 5.86 1.93 -6.53
C ASP A 321 4.44 2.49 -6.53
N ARG A 322 3.93 2.83 -7.73
CA ARG A 322 2.61 3.48 -7.89
C ARG A 322 1.47 2.65 -7.34
N TYR A 323 1.55 1.34 -7.47
CA TYR A 323 0.49 0.44 -7.03
C TYR A 323 0.34 0.47 -5.51
N THR A 324 1.40 0.15 -4.78
CA THR A 324 1.42 0.17 -3.31
C THR A 324 1.11 1.57 -2.76
N TYR A 325 1.74 2.62 -3.31
CA TYR A 325 1.49 4.00 -2.89
C TYR A 325 0.00 4.39 -3.00
N ASN A 326 -0.60 4.19 -4.18
CA ASN A 326 -2.00 4.57 -4.38
C ASN A 326 -2.97 3.73 -3.53
N PHE A 327 -2.66 2.46 -3.24
CA PHE A 327 -3.45 1.64 -2.34
C PHE A 327 -3.46 2.24 -0.92
N VAL A 328 -2.27 2.50 -0.34
CA VAL A 328 -2.13 3.05 1.00
C VAL A 328 -2.78 4.44 1.09
N GLU A 329 -2.53 5.31 0.11
CA GLU A 329 -3.11 6.65 0.06
C GLU A 329 -4.64 6.65 -0.06
N ASN A 330 -5.21 5.73 -0.83
CA ASN A 330 -6.66 5.60 -0.91
C ASN A 330 -7.27 5.21 0.45
N LEU A 331 -6.63 4.32 1.21
CA LEU A 331 -7.10 3.95 2.56
C LEU A 331 -6.95 5.10 3.56
N LYS A 332 -5.82 5.79 3.58
CA LYS A 332 -5.64 7.01 4.40
C LYS A 332 -6.70 8.07 4.07
N ASN A 333 -6.95 8.29 2.78
CA ASN A 333 -7.97 9.23 2.34
C ASN A 333 -9.40 8.83 2.75
N LEU A 334 -9.70 7.53 2.80
CA LEU A 334 -10.98 7.03 3.34
C LEU A 334 -11.06 7.26 4.84
N ALA A 335 -10.00 7.00 5.58
CA ALA A 335 -9.91 7.23 7.02
C ALA A 335 -10.10 8.72 7.37
N MET A 336 -9.43 9.62 6.66
CA MET A 336 -9.57 11.07 6.86
C MET A 336 -10.96 11.64 6.55
N ARG A 337 -11.81 10.90 5.82
CA ARG A 337 -13.19 11.30 5.51
C ARG A 337 -14.21 10.81 6.53
N GLN A 338 -13.81 10.07 7.54
CA GLN A 338 -14.70 9.65 8.61
C GLN A 338 -15.24 10.90 9.33
N PRO A 339 -16.55 10.95 9.64
CA PRO A 339 -17.21 12.17 10.16
C PRO A 339 -16.79 12.54 11.59
N ASP A 340 -16.18 11.64 12.32
CA ASP A 340 -15.81 11.84 13.70
C ASP A 340 -14.38 12.37 13.83
N SER A 341 -14.24 13.66 14.16
CA SER A 341 -12.95 14.34 14.31
C SER A 341 -12.16 13.93 15.56
N GLN A 342 -12.75 13.13 16.45
CA GLN A 342 -12.10 12.65 17.67
C GLN A 342 -11.53 11.24 17.54
N VAL A 343 -11.75 10.56 16.42
CA VAL A 343 -11.23 9.23 16.17
C VAL A 343 -9.78 9.32 15.72
N ASP A 344 -8.90 8.58 16.38
CA ASP A 344 -7.50 8.48 15.97
C ASP A 344 -7.36 7.80 14.59
N MET A 345 -6.25 8.05 13.89
CA MET A 345 -6.00 7.56 12.54
C MET A 345 -6.06 6.02 12.45
N SER A 346 -5.63 5.31 13.48
CA SER A 346 -5.64 3.86 13.53
C SER A 346 -7.06 3.30 13.53
N SER A 347 -7.91 3.82 14.39
CA SER A 347 -9.35 3.45 14.44
C SER A 347 -10.09 3.86 13.17
N ALA A 348 -9.73 4.99 12.57
CA ALA A 348 -10.29 5.44 11.30
C ALA A 348 -9.88 4.53 10.12
N LEU A 349 -8.64 4.06 10.08
CA LEU A 349 -8.16 3.07 9.11
C LEU A 349 -8.89 1.74 9.27
N TRP A 350 -9.03 1.25 10.51
CA TRP A 350 -9.77 0.04 10.81
C TRP A 350 -11.20 0.10 10.23
N ARG A 351 -11.97 1.14 10.62
CA ARG A 351 -13.35 1.34 10.13
C ARG A 351 -13.42 1.44 8.59
N SER A 352 -12.41 2.04 7.97
CA SER A 352 -12.35 2.14 6.50
C SER A 352 -12.16 0.77 5.85
N MET A 353 -11.35 -0.11 6.45
CA MET A 353 -11.16 -1.47 5.97
C MET A 353 -12.40 -2.35 6.14
N GLU A 354 -13.24 -2.09 7.15
CA GLU A 354 -14.53 -2.77 7.29
C GLU A 354 -15.58 -2.35 6.25
N GLN A 355 -15.47 -1.11 5.73
CA GLN A 355 -16.43 -0.52 4.82
C GLN A 355 -16.10 -0.69 3.34
N VAL A 356 -14.90 -1.11 3.01
CA VAL A 356 -14.42 -1.29 1.62
C VAL A 356 -14.18 -2.77 1.33
N SER A 357 -14.61 -3.21 0.14
CA SER A 357 -14.32 -4.58 -0.28
C SER A 357 -12.88 -4.76 -0.75
N VAL A 358 -12.36 -5.99 -0.66
CA VAL A 358 -11.04 -6.37 -1.21
C VAL A 358 -10.91 -5.92 -2.66
N LYS A 359 -11.95 -6.20 -3.49
CA LYS A 359 -11.95 -5.79 -4.90
C LYS A 359 -11.89 -4.26 -5.07
N THR A 360 -12.68 -3.53 -4.30
CA THR A 360 -12.70 -2.06 -4.39
C THR A 360 -11.35 -1.46 -3.99
N ALA A 361 -10.74 -1.94 -2.91
CA ALA A 361 -9.49 -1.41 -2.40
C ALA A 361 -8.30 -1.68 -3.33
N TRP A 362 -8.15 -2.92 -3.78
CA TRP A 362 -6.98 -3.37 -4.54
C TRP A 362 -7.12 -3.28 -6.07
N VAL A 363 -8.35 -3.08 -6.59
CA VAL A 363 -8.61 -3.07 -8.04
C VAL A 363 -9.32 -1.79 -8.48
N ASP A 364 -10.57 -1.58 -8.02
CA ASP A 364 -11.43 -0.54 -8.59
C ASP A 364 -10.95 0.88 -8.26
N ALA A 365 -10.30 1.08 -7.10
CA ALA A 365 -9.71 2.35 -6.67
C ALA A 365 -8.36 2.66 -7.33
N LEU A 366 -7.81 1.73 -8.13
CA LEU A 366 -6.47 1.78 -8.72
C LEU A 366 -6.53 1.79 -10.27
N PRO A 367 -7.09 2.84 -10.89
CA PRO A 367 -7.25 2.89 -12.34
C PRO A 367 -5.90 3.06 -13.05
N ARG A 368 -5.79 2.53 -14.28
CA ARG A 368 -4.61 2.64 -15.15
C ARG A 368 -4.04 4.06 -15.22
N LYS A 369 -4.89 5.09 -15.22
CA LYS A 369 -4.45 6.51 -15.26
C LYS A 369 -3.50 6.86 -14.10
N LYS A 370 -3.69 6.26 -12.93
CA LYS A 370 -2.82 6.46 -11.76
C LYS A 370 -1.57 5.57 -11.82
N LEU A 371 -1.73 4.33 -12.25
CA LEU A 371 -0.69 3.32 -12.18
C LEU A 371 0.24 3.32 -13.39
N GLY A 372 -0.28 3.60 -14.57
CA GLY A 372 0.40 3.39 -15.86
C GLY A 372 0.19 1.97 -16.41
N ALA A 373 -0.35 1.05 -15.61
CA ALA A 373 -0.65 -0.33 -15.95
C ALA A 373 -2.08 -0.71 -15.53
N ASP A 374 -2.59 -1.81 -16.05
CA ASP A 374 -3.88 -2.36 -15.65
C ASP A 374 -3.70 -3.36 -14.53
N VAL A 375 -4.55 -3.28 -13.51
CA VAL A 375 -4.56 -4.25 -12.41
C VAL A 375 -5.15 -5.57 -12.91
N GLY A 376 -4.36 -6.65 -12.76
CA GLY A 376 -4.83 -8.01 -12.95
C GLY A 376 -5.49 -8.54 -11.68
N TRP A 377 -6.58 -9.30 -11.80
CA TRP A 377 -7.21 -9.91 -10.64
C TRP A 377 -8.05 -11.12 -11.01
N THR A 378 -8.21 -12.03 -10.05
CA THR A 378 -9.15 -13.16 -10.15
C THR A 378 -9.56 -13.62 -8.74
N ASP A 379 -10.82 -14.04 -8.63
CA ASP A 379 -11.39 -14.74 -7.48
C ASP A 379 -12.05 -16.07 -7.93
N LYS A 380 -11.57 -16.58 -9.07
CA LYS A 380 -12.07 -17.85 -9.62
C LYS A 380 -11.68 -19.00 -8.69
N GLY A 381 -12.66 -19.81 -8.30
CA GLY A 381 -12.48 -20.90 -7.32
C GLY A 381 -12.72 -20.48 -5.86
N CYS A 382 -13.03 -19.20 -5.62
CA CYS A 382 -13.36 -18.73 -4.28
C CYS A 382 -14.84 -18.92 -3.95
N SER A 383 -15.13 -19.32 -2.72
CA SER A 383 -16.49 -19.45 -2.19
C SER A 383 -17.19 -18.10 -2.02
N ARG A 384 -16.41 -17.03 -1.79
CA ARG A 384 -16.88 -15.66 -1.68
C ARG A 384 -16.22 -14.79 -2.76
N PRO A 385 -16.95 -13.98 -3.53
CA PRO A 385 -16.33 -13.08 -4.50
C PRO A 385 -15.68 -11.89 -3.79
N MET A 386 -14.51 -11.44 -4.26
CA MET A 386 -13.72 -10.33 -3.68
C MET A 386 -14.54 -9.05 -3.45
N ARG A 387 -15.57 -8.80 -4.27
CA ARG A 387 -16.47 -7.65 -4.11
C ARG A 387 -17.37 -7.71 -2.88
N SER A 388 -17.55 -8.88 -2.28
CA SER A 388 -18.37 -9.09 -1.08
C SER A 388 -17.56 -9.26 0.20
N ILE A 389 -16.25 -9.39 0.10
CA ILE A 389 -15.33 -9.60 1.23
C ILE A 389 -14.85 -8.23 1.72
N PRO A 390 -15.10 -7.84 2.98
CA PRO A 390 -14.53 -6.64 3.53
C PRO A 390 -13.01 -6.76 3.61
N LEU A 391 -12.30 -5.67 3.39
CA LEU A 391 -10.84 -5.66 3.42
C LEU A 391 -10.30 -6.05 4.81
N SER A 392 -11.05 -5.76 5.86
CA SER A 392 -10.75 -6.14 7.24
C SER A 392 -10.67 -7.66 7.46
N ASP A 393 -11.28 -8.48 6.61
CA ASP A 393 -11.15 -9.93 6.68
C ASP A 393 -9.74 -10.45 6.38
N PHE A 394 -8.87 -9.58 5.84
CA PHE A 394 -7.47 -9.90 5.56
C PHE A 394 -6.48 -8.97 6.26
N LEU A 395 -6.83 -7.71 6.47
CA LEU A 395 -5.89 -6.69 6.97
C LEU A 395 -6.15 -6.24 8.41
N CYS A 396 -7.08 -6.90 9.13
CA CYS A 396 -7.36 -6.57 10.53
C CYS A 396 -7.20 -7.81 11.41
N ASP A 397 -6.63 -7.63 12.60
CA ASP A 397 -6.52 -8.69 13.60
C ASP A 397 -7.89 -9.14 14.12
N MET A 398 -8.09 -10.45 14.19
CA MET A 398 -9.40 -11.00 14.57
C MET A 398 -9.69 -10.98 16.06
N GLU A 399 -8.67 -11.07 16.90
CA GLU A 399 -8.85 -10.97 18.36
C GLU A 399 -9.25 -9.55 18.73
N HIS A 400 -8.59 -8.56 18.16
CA HIS A 400 -8.96 -7.16 18.34
C HIS A 400 -10.37 -6.86 17.81
N ARG A 401 -10.74 -7.44 16.65
CA ARG A 401 -12.10 -7.31 16.10
C ARG A 401 -13.17 -7.87 17.04
N ASN A 402 -12.94 -9.04 17.62
CA ASN A 402 -13.86 -9.66 18.55
C ASN A 402 -13.99 -8.86 19.85
N PHE A 403 -12.88 -8.29 20.34
CA PHE A 403 -12.88 -7.37 21.47
C PHE A 403 -13.74 -6.12 21.21
N LEU A 404 -13.58 -5.48 20.05
CA LEU A 404 -14.39 -4.31 19.68
C LEU A 404 -15.88 -4.67 19.53
N ALA A 405 -16.20 -5.82 18.94
CA ALA A 405 -17.58 -6.28 18.81
C ALA A 405 -18.23 -6.55 20.16
N ALA A 406 -17.51 -7.13 21.10
CA ALA A 406 -17.98 -7.38 22.46
C ALA A 406 -18.22 -6.07 23.24
N SER A 407 -17.32 -5.09 23.09
CA SER A 407 -17.44 -3.78 23.76
C SER A 407 -18.53 -2.88 23.17
N ALA A 408 -18.92 -3.10 21.91
CA ALA A 408 -20.00 -2.36 21.25
C ALA A 408 -21.40 -2.92 21.52
N SER A 409 -21.52 -4.07 22.19
CA SER A 409 -22.82 -4.71 22.51
C SER A 409 -23.46 -4.02 23.72
N PRO A 410 -24.60 -3.31 23.61
CA PRO A 410 -25.16 -2.53 24.69
C PRO A 410 -25.90 -3.36 25.76
N ASN A 411 -25.84 -4.69 25.73
CA ASN A 411 -26.55 -5.56 26.63
C ASN A 411 -25.62 -6.62 27.26
N LEU A 412 -24.77 -6.18 28.18
CA LEU A 412 -24.38 -6.99 29.33
C LEU A 412 -24.87 -6.23 30.57
N GLY A 413 -26.13 -6.51 30.94
CA GLY A 413 -26.68 -6.11 32.22
C GLY A 413 -25.78 -6.62 33.34
N ASP A 414 -25.70 -5.82 34.38
CA ASP A 414 -25.09 -6.10 35.67
C ASP A 414 -25.35 -7.53 36.16
N ASP A 415 -24.51 -8.47 35.88
CA ASP A 415 -24.39 -9.76 36.57
C ASP A 415 -23.08 -10.50 36.18
N VAL A 416 -21.95 -9.82 36.33
CA VAL A 416 -20.68 -10.51 36.56
C VAL A 416 -20.29 -10.30 38.01
N ILE A 417 -20.91 -11.10 38.90
CA ILE A 417 -20.38 -11.32 40.24
C ILE A 417 -19.05 -12.06 40.05
N LEU A 418 -17.96 -11.31 40.16
CA LEU A 418 -16.64 -11.87 40.37
C LEU A 418 -16.61 -12.57 41.71
N HIS A 419 -16.90 -13.86 41.74
CA HIS A 419 -16.58 -14.70 42.87
C HIS A 419 -15.05 -14.79 42.96
N SER A 420 -14.46 -13.94 43.78
CA SER A 420 -13.08 -14.09 44.24
C SER A 420 -13.06 -15.24 45.26
N ASN A 421 -12.89 -16.48 44.81
CA ASN A 421 -12.41 -17.55 45.65
C ASN A 421 -10.88 -17.45 45.67
N CYS A 422 -10.37 -16.68 46.62
CA CYS A 422 -8.99 -16.78 47.06
C CYS A 422 -8.94 -17.81 48.17
N ASP A 423 -8.66 -19.07 47.88
CA ASP A 423 -8.21 -20.02 48.87
C ASP A 423 -6.76 -19.65 49.27
N ASN A 424 -6.58 -19.44 50.56
CA ASN A 424 -5.29 -19.17 51.18
C ASN A 424 -4.42 -20.40 51.05
N ASP A 425 -3.46 -20.37 50.16
CA ASP A 425 -2.08 -20.89 50.37
C ASP A 425 -1.24 -20.74 49.05
N SER A 426 -0.37 -19.80 49.10
CA SER A 426 0.92 -19.67 48.40
C SER A 426 1.16 -18.26 47.90
N SER A 427 2.17 -17.65 48.49
CA SER A 427 2.76 -16.36 48.15
C SER A 427 3.26 -16.33 46.71
N GLU A 428 2.59 -15.50 45.82
CA GLU A 428 3.25 -14.67 44.82
C GLU A 428 2.22 -13.92 43.97
N ALA A 429 2.37 -12.58 44.00
CA ALA A 429 1.86 -11.60 43.05
C ALA A 429 0.35 -11.49 42.80
N CYS A 430 -0.37 -10.92 43.75
CA CYS A 430 -1.65 -10.23 43.47
C CYS A 430 -1.33 -8.88 42.81
N VAL A 431 -1.78 -8.66 41.59
CA VAL A 431 -1.79 -7.33 40.95
C VAL A 431 -2.88 -6.49 41.62
N ASP A 432 -2.49 -5.35 42.17
CA ASP A 432 -3.30 -4.44 42.97
C ASP A 432 -4.49 -3.89 42.13
N SER A 433 -5.72 -4.01 42.68
CA SER A 433 -6.96 -3.57 42.05
C SER A 433 -7.00 -2.05 41.76
N ASP A 434 -6.15 -1.27 42.44
CA ASP A 434 -6.08 0.18 42.29
C ASP A 434 -5.38 0.61 40.98
N VAL A 435 -4.56 -0.27 40.37
CA VAL A 435 -3.90 -0.02 39.09
C VAL A 435 -4.91 -0.17 37.93
N LEU A 436 -5.85 -1.09 38.03
CA LEU A 436 -6.90 -1.26 37.00
C LEU A 436 -7.92 -0.12 36.99
N GLN A 437 -8.24 0.45 38.16
CA GLN A 437 -9.17 1.61 38.25
C GLN A 437 -8.51 2.91 37.75
N SER A 438 -7.21 3.08 37.90
CA SER A 438 -6.50 4.26 37.36
C SER A 438 -6.39 4.25 35.82
N VAL A 439 -6.31 3.09 35.20
CA VAL A 439 -6.29 2.92 33.73
C VAL A 439 -7.67 3.19 33.12
N VAL A 440 -8.74 2.76 33.77
CA VAL A 440 -10.12 3.01 33.29
C VAL A 440 -10.55 4.46 33.47
N SER A 441 -10.04 5.17 34.48
CA SER A 441 -10.36 6.59 34.69
C SER A 441 -9.55 7.56 33.82
N SER A 442 -8.43 7.12 33.22
CA SER A 442 -7.67 7.91 32.26
C SER A 442 -8.13 7.76 30.80
N MET A 443 -9.11 6.88 30.56
CA MET A 443 -9.73 6.64 29.24
C MET A 443 -11.14 7.24 29.09
N ARG A 444 -11.56 8.07 30.06
CA ARG A 444 -12.82 8.85 29.95
C ARG A 444 -12.55 10.31 29.62
#